data_e7a714c5a357266540c529db7e0c3513
#
_entry.id   e7a714c5a357266540c529db7e0c3513
#
_cell.length_a   1.000
_cell.length_b   1.000
_cell.length_c   1.000
_cell.angle_alpha   90.00
_cell.angle_beta   90.00
_cell.angle_gamma   90.00
#
_symmetry.space_group_name_H-M   'P 1'
#
loop_
_entity.id
_entity.type
_entity.pdbx_description
1 polymer ?
#
loop_
_entity_poly.entity_id
_entity_poly.type
_entity_poly.pdbx_seq_one_letter_code
_entity_poly.pdbx_strand_id
1 'polypeptide(L)'
;MESSGVSAKMVSDMDDHGEMRVDAQSWAAAAIETKSDEKEISRAIKAKFEVKYGPTWHCIVGTDFKAFVTHESKHFVFFYHGKMAFCLYKAG
;
A
#
# COMPACT_ATOMS: atom_id res chain seq x y z
N MET A 1 12.88 17.79 -5.03
CA MET A 1 12.51 17.63 -4.50
C MET A 1 11.96 16.98 -4.00
N GLU A 2 11.96 16.54 -3.69
CA GLU A 2 11.44 15.93 -3.17
C GLU A 2 10.59 15.70 -2.80
N SER A 3 10.36 15.36 -2.78
CA SER A 3 9.55 15.09 -2.45
C SER A 3 9.00 14.92 -1.93
N SER A 4 8.89 15.18 -1.75
CA SER A 4 7.92 15.23 -1.29
C SER A 4 7.05 14.39 -0.54
N GLY A 5 6.16 14.55 -0.05
CA GLY A 5 5.29 13.78 0.75
C GLY A 5 5.29 12.35 0.41
N VAL A 6 5.76 12.14 -0.75
CA VAL A 6 5.98 10.77 -1.16
C VAL A 6 7.07 10.22 -0.29
N SER A 7 6.81 9.09 0.24
CA SER A 7 7.69 8.47 1.15
C SER A 7 9.07 8.25 0.57
N ALA A 8 10.05 8.73 1.28
CA ALA A 8 11.42 8.41 0.95
C ALA A 8 11.74 6.96 1.27
N LYS A 9 10.87 6.30 2.04
CA LYS A 9 11.12 4.93 2.46
C LYS A 9 10.07 4.02 1.87
N MET A 10 10.53 3.11 1.05
CA MET A 10 9.67 2.07 0.51
C MET A 10 10.45 0.78 0.48
N VAL A 11 9.85 -0.27 1.02
CA VAL A 11 10.38 -1.63 0.93
C VAL A 11 9.40 -2.42 0.09
N SER A 12 9.88 -2.97 -1.03
CA SER A 12 8.97 -3.65 -1.94
C SER A 12 9.73 -4.64 -2.79
N ASP A 13 9.09 -5.76 -3.11
CA ASP A 13 9.61 -6.66 -4.13
C ASP A 13 8.75 -6.64 -5.40
N MET A 14 7.87 -5.66 -5.51
CA MET A 14 7.11 -5.44 -6.74
C MET A 14 8.04 -4.94 -7.84
N ASP A 15 7.64 -5.18 -9.09
CA ASP A 15 8.41 -4.72 -10.25
C ASP A 15 8.61 -3.21 -10.20
N ASP A 16 9.85 -2.77 -10.41
CA ASP A 16 10.16 -1.34 -10.42
C ASP A 16 9.43 -0.60 -11.53
N HIS A 17 9.21 -1.26 -12.65
CA HIS A 17 8.58 -0.63 -13.81
C HIS A 17 7.13 -1.02 -13.96
N GLY A 18 6.58 -1.75 -13.01
CA GLY A 18 5.20 -2.21 -13.08
C GLY A 18 4.24 -1.19 -12.52
N GLU A 19 2.96 -1.41 -12.82
CA GLU A 19 1.90 -0.53 -12.35
C GLU A 19 1.57 -0.70 -10.88
N MET A 20 1.91 -1.86 -10.32
CA MET A 20 1.46 -2.23 -8.99
C MET A 20 1.94 -1.26 -7.91
N ARG A 21 3.21 -0.87 -7.97
CA ARG A 21 3.75 0.09 -7.01
C ARG A 21 3.12 1.46 -7.17
N VAL A 22 2.93 1.88 -8.41
CA VAL A 22 2.31 3.17 -8.70
C VAL A 22 0.87 3.16 -8.21
N ASP A 23 0.15 2.08 -8.48
CA ASP A 23 -1.23 1.95 -8.04
C ASP A 23 -1.33 2.00 -6.51
N ALA A 24 -0.42 1.33 -5.82
CA ALA A 24 -0.43 1.33 -4.36
C ALA A 24 -0.31 2.75 -3.83
N GLN A 25 0.64 3.50 -4.34
CA GLN A 25 0.86 4.86 -3.87
C GLN A 25 -0.27 5.79 -4.28
N SER A 26 -0.76 5.67 -5.51
CA SER A 26 -1.85 6.50 -6.00
C SER A 26 -3.14 6.26 -5.24
N TRP A 27 -3.47 4.99 -5.02
CA TRP A 27 -4.72 4.67 -4.34
C TRP A 27 -4.65 4.98 -2.86
N ALA A 28 -3.46 4.89 -2.26
CA ALA A 28 -3.27 5.31 -0.88
C ALA A 28 -3.50 6.81 -0.74
N ALA A 29 -2.92 7.60 -1.64
CA ALA A 29 -3.10 9.05 -1.61
C ALA A 29 -4.56 9.42 -1.77
N ALA A 30 -5.25 8.79 -2.71
CA ALA A 30 -6.66 9.08 -2.94
C ALA A 30 -7.51 8.69 -1.74
N ALA A 31 -7.21 7.55 -1.12
CA ALA A 31 -7.98 7.09 0.02
C ALA A 31 -7.81 8.02 1.22
N ILE A 32 -6.62 8.52 1.44
CA ILE A 32 -6.37 9.46 2.53
C ILE A 32 -7.21 10.72 2.37
N GLU A 33 -7.38 11.19 1.14
CA GLU A 33 -8.16 12.40 0.89
C GLU A 33 -9.65 12.20 1.10
N THR A 34 -10.15 10.99 0.89
CA THR A 34 -11.58 10.76 0.88
C THR A 34 -12.11 10.00 2.08
N LYS A 35 -11.24 9.34 2.83
CA LYS A 35 -11.65 8.54 3.97
C LYS A 35 -11.11 9.14 5.25
N SER A 36 -11.82 8.94 6.34
CA SER A 36 -11.47 9.59 7.60
C SER A 36 -10.74 8.66 8.57
N ASP A 37 -10.79 7.35 8.40
CA ASP A 37 -10.11 6.48 9.34
C ASP A 37 -9.34 5.37 8.62
N GLU A 38 -8.42 4.79 9.38
CA GLU A 38 -7.48 3.80 8.85
C GLU A 38 -8.16 2.56 8.33
N LYS A 39 -9.24 2.18 8.97
CA LYS A 39 -9.97 0.98 8.56
C LYS A 39 -10.58 1.15 7.18
N GLU A 40 -11.18 2.32 6.94
CA GLU A 40 -11.78 2.59 5.63
C GLU A 40 -10.73 2.76 4.56
N ILE A 41 -9.60 3.38 4.91
CA ILE A 41 -8.50 3.52 3.98
C ILE A 41 -7.99 2.15 3.53
N SER A 42 -7.77 1.26 4.49
CA SER A 42 -7.25 -0.07 4.17
C SER A 42 -8.25 -0.88 3.33
N ARG A 43 -9.52 -0.77 3.63
CA ARG A 43 -10.55 -1.45 2.86
C ARG A 43 -10.62 -0.97 1.42
N ALA A 44 -10.49 0.33 1.23
CA ALA A 44 -10.56 0.91 -0.11
C ALA A 44 -9.40 0.40 -0.97
N ILE A 45 -8.20 0.38 -0.41
CA ILE A 45 -7.04 -0.07 -1.14
C ILE A 45 -7.13 -1.57 -1.44
N LYS A 46 -7.52 -2.35 -0.44
CA LYS A 46 -7.67 -3.80 -0.60
C LYS A 46 -8.66 -4.11 -1.72
N ALA A 47 -9.81 -3.43 -1.72
CA ALA A 47 -10.84 -3.68 -2.70
C ALA A 47 -10.34 -3.40 -4.11
N LYS A 48 -9.64 -2.30 -4.30
CA LYS A 48 -9.12 -1.95 -5.62
C LYS A 48 -8.08 -2.94 -6.10
N PHE A 49 -7.21 -3.39 -5.21
CA PHE A 49 -6.21 -4.37 -5.57
C PHE A 49 -6.82 -5.72 -5.92
N GLU A 50 -7.86 -6.12 -5.22
CA GLU A 50 -8.50 -7.39 -5.52
C GLU A 50 -9.23 -7.37 -6.85
N VAL A 51 -9.80 -6.23 -7.22
CA VAL A 51 -10.44 -6.09 -8.51
C VAL A 51 -9.42 -6.15 -9.65
N LYS A 52 -8.29 -5.47 -9.49
CA LYS A 52 -7.32 -5.37 -10.58
C LYS A 52 -6.36 -6.56 -10.62
N TYR A 53 -5.96 -7.06 -9.48
CA TYR A 53 -4.87 -8.07 -9.40
C TYR A 53 -5.32 -9.40 -8.81
N GLY A 54 -6.61 -9.57 -8.59
CA GLY A 54 -7.16 -10.83 -8.09
C GLY A 54 -7.02 -10.98 -6.59
N PRO A 55 -7.60 -12.03 -6.01
CA PRO A 55 -7.51 -12.27 -4.58
C PRO A 55 -6.17 -12.91 -4.25
N THR A 56 -5.67 -12.87 -3.04
CA THR A 56 -6.26 -12.24 -1.89
C THR A 56 -5.26 -11.23 -1.36
N TRP A 57 -5.68 -9.99 -1.19
CA TRP A 57 -4.79 -8.94 -0.72
C TRP A 57 -5.10 -8.57 0.71
N HIS A 58 -4.06 -8.15 1.42
CA HIS A 58 -4.17 -7.67 2.79
C HIS A 58 -3.54 -6.28 2.85
N CYS A 59 -4.21 -5.38 3.54
CA CYS A 59 -3.72 -4.02 3.65
C CYS A 59 -3.79 -3.58 5.10
N ILE A 60 -2.65 -3.15 5.63
CA ILE A 60 -2.55 -2.64 6.98
C ILE A 60 -2.18 -1.16 6.89
N VAL A 61 -2.94 -0.33 7.56
CA VAL A 61 -2.71 1.12 7.55
C VAL A 61 -2.62 1.59 8.99
N GLY A 62 -1.64 2.42 9.28
CA GLY A 62 -1.49 2.96 10.62
C GLY A 62 -0.37 3.98 10.66
N THR A 63 -0.07 4.44 11.88
CA THR A 63 1.05 5.33 12.09
C THR A 63 2.09 4.58 12.90
N ASP A 64 3.24 4.35 12.39
CA ASP A 64 4.35 3.78 13.14
C ASP A 64 4.12 2.32 13.57
N PHE A 65 4.22 1.42 12.62
CA PHE A 65 4.21 -0.01 12.93
C PHE A 65 5.29 -0.72 12.12
N LYS A 66 5.57 -1.94 12.53
CA LYS A 66 6.46 -2.82 11.78
C LYS A 66 5.67 -4.00 11.27
N ALA A 67 5.98 -4.45 10.08
CA ALA A 67 5.26 -5.55 9.47
C ALA A 67 6.21 -6.67 9.08
N PHE A 68 5.86 -7.88 9.50
CA PHE A 68 6.54 -9.09 9.06
C PHE A 68 5.47 -10.00 8.53
N VAL A 69 5.44 -10.18 7.22
CA VAL A 69 4.37 -10.94 6.60
C VAL A 69 4.95 -11.96 5.64
N THR A 70 4.18 -13.05 5.44
CA THR A 70 4.47 -14.01 4.39
C THR A 70 3.63 -13.61 3.19
N HIS A 71 4.25 -13.46 2.05
CA HIS A 71 3.58 -12.96 0.87
C HIS A 71 4.07 -13.67 -0.38
N GLU A 72 3.31 -13.54 -1.45
CA GLU A 72 3.74 -14.04 -2.74
C GLU A 72 4.82 -13.16 -3.30
N SER A 73 5.76 -13.77 -3.99
CA SER A 73 6.87 -13.05 -4.61
C SER A 73 6.33 -11.96 -5.53
N LYS A 74 6.97 -10.78 -5.48
CA LYS A 74 6.61 -9.62 -6.31
C LYS A 74 5.26 -9.00 -5.95
N HIS A 75 4.72 -9.32 -4.77
CA HIS A 75 3.39 -8.84 -4.36
C HIS A 75 3.43 -8.26 -2.96
N PHE A 76 4.47 -7.48 -2.64
CA PHE A 76 4.60 -6.85 -1.34
C PHE A 76 5.10 -5.42 -1.50
N VAL A 77 4.49 -4.50 -0.76
CA VAL A 77 5.00 -3.15 -0.65
C VAL A 77 4.70 -2.59 0.73
N PHE A 78 5.69 -1.94 1.31
CA PHE A 78 5.55 -1.21 2.56
C PHE A 78 6.07 0.20 2.31
N PHE A 79 5.23 1.18 2.56
CA PHE A 79 5.62 2.57 2.28
C PHE A 79 4.90 3.52 3.22
N TYR A 80 5.40 4.73 3.26
CA TYR A 80 4.77 5.81 4.01
C TYR A 80 4.17 6.83 3.05
N HIS A 81 3.08 7.43 3.48
CA HIS A 81 2.55 8.62 2.82
C HIS A 81 2.29 9.63 3.92
N GLY A 82 3.16 10.63 4.01
CA GLY A 82 3.16 11.51 5.17
C GLY A 82 3.48 10.71 6.42
N LYS A 83 2.63 10.78 7.41
CA LYS A 83 2.81 10.04 8.65
C LYS A 83 2.18 8.66 8.63
N MET A 84 1.43 8.36 7.59
CA MET A 84 0.73 7.08 7.50
C MET A 84 1.61 6.03 6.88
N ALA A 85 1.64 4.87 7.49
CA ALA A 85 2.36 3.71 6.98
C ALA A 85 1.36 2.74 6.35
N PHE A 86 1.75 2.18 5.22
CA PHE A 86 0.92 1.24 4.48
C PHE A 86 1.69 -0.04 4.24
N CYS A 87 1.06 -1.16 4.56
CA CYS A 87 1.62 -2.47 4.24
C CYS A 87 0.58 -3.21 3.40
N LEU A 88 0.94 -3.52 2.18
CA LEU A 88 0.02 -4.14 1.22
C LEU A 88 0.70 -5.36 0.62
N TYR A 89 0.05 -6.51 0.73
CA TYR A 89 0.64 -7.74 0.22
C TYR A 89 -0.42 -8.74 -0.19
N LYS A 90 -0.02 -9.65 -1.04
CA LYS A 90 -0.88 -10.73 -1.50
C LYS A 90 -0.44 -12.02 -0.84
N ALA A 91 -1.38 -12.76 -0.28
CA ALA A 91 -1.12 -14.04 0.36
C ALA A 91 -2.42 -14.85 0.40
N GLY A 92 -2.31 -16.11 0.07
CA GLY A 92 -3.46 -17.01 0.15
C GLY A 92 -3.98 -17.51 -1.18
#